data_e85c758ebe25951ce5ed4b870d3d28ac
#
_entry.id   e85c758ebe25951ce5ed4b870d3d28ac
#
_cell.length_a   1.000
_cell.length_b   1.000
_cell.length_c   1.000
_cell.angle_alpha   90.00
_cell.angle_beta   90.00
_cell.angle_gamma   90.00
#
_symmetry.space_group_name_H-M   'P 1'
#
loop_
_entity.id
_entity.type
_entity.pdbx_description
1 polymer ?
#
loop_
_entity_poly.entity_id
_entity_poly.type
_entity_poly.pdbx_seq_one_letter_code
_entity_poly.pdbx_strand_id
1 'polypeptide(L)'
;KIDDHDHAVGHCSRCNTIIEPMVSKQWFVDMKPLAEPALKVVKDHEVEFVPERFTKTYVNWLENIRDWTISRQLWWGHRIPAWYCDDCGETIVSREDITECPHCHGNVTQDPDVIDTWFSSGLWPFATMGWPEQTPELKQWYPTSVLVTGYDIIFFWVARMIFMALEFEHEIPFKHVFIHGLVRDSQGRKMSKSLGNGINPLEVIDQYGADALRFTLVTGNTPGNDMRFYMERVEANRNFANKIWNASKFVLMNLTNYDESFVPTADDFTLADQWIVQKYNETVQSVTSNLDKFELGEAASSVYDFIWNTYCDWYIELAKPRLYNDGNERDRRTVQYLLVTILRHMLELLHPFMPFVTEHIWQHLPHEGDSIVVAKWPEALKFDNLEGAARQMEVMMDAIKGIR
;
A
#
# COMPACT_ATOMS: atom_id res chain seq x y z
N LYS A 1 21.52 34.51 44.12
CA LYS A 1 20.96 35.22 42.98
C LYS A 1 19.81 34.35 42.46
N ILE A 2 18.60 34.89 42.36
CA ILE A 2 17.46 34.24 41.77
C ILE A 2 17.36 34.81 40.35
N ASP A 3 17.45 33.96 39.36
CA ASP A 3 17.29 34.33 37.94
C ASP A 3 16.01 33.64 37.40
N ASP A 4 15.26 34.34 36.60
CA ASP A 4 14.12 33.79 35.90
C ASP A 4 14.63 32.79 34.86
N HIS A 5 14.01 31.58 34.81
CA HIS A 5 14.37 30.50 33.92
C HIS A 5 13.13 29.86 33.33
N ASP A 6 13.01 29.95 32.01
CA ASP A 6 11.95 29.29 31.26
C ASP A 6 12.33 27.83 31.01
N HIS A 7 11.49 26.89 31.42
CA HIS A 7 11.64 25.49 31.06
C HIS A 7 10.29 24.83 30.70
N ALA A 8 10.33 23.84 29.86
CA ALA A 8 9.15 23.08 29.48
C ALA A 8 8.71 22.13 30.61
N VAL A 9 7.47 22.25 31.04
CA VAL A 9 6.86 21.37 32.03
C VAL A 9 5.89 20.42 31.35
N GLY A 10 6.01 19.12 31.64
CA GLY A 10 5.08 18.11 31.12
C GLY A 10 3.67 18.29 31.68
N HIS A 11 2.67 18.21 30.82
CA HIS A 11 1.27 18.25 31.19
C HIS A 11 0.53 16.99 30.72
N CYS A 12 -0.43 16.53 31.50
CA CYS A 12 -1.29 15.43 31.12
C CYS A 12 -2.08 15.77 29.85
N SER A 13 -2.00 14.92 28.83
CA SER A 13 -2.72 15.11 27.55
C SER A 13 -4.25 15.08 27.64
N ARG A 14 -4.79 14.65 28.78
CA ARG A 14 -6.24 14.54 29.00
C ARG A 14 -6.79 15.70 29.81
N CYS A 15 -6.20 16.03 30.93
CA CYS A 15 -6.71 17.03 31.85
C CYS A 15 -5.83 18.29 31.97
N ASN A 16 -4.70 18.34 31.26
CA ASN A 16 -3.74 19.45 31.26
C ASN A 16 -3.14 19.78 32.64
N THR A 17 -3.21 18.86 33.61
CA THR A 17 -2.54 19.00 34.91
C THR A 17 -1.05 18.79 34.74
N ILE A 18 -0.23 19.51 35.49
CA ILE A 18 1.23 19.33 35.53
C ILE A 18 1.54 17.91 35.98
N ILE A 19 2.46 17.26 35.27
CA ILE A 19 2.93 15.91 35.60
C ILE A 19 4.11 16.03 36.55
N GLU A 20 4.01 15.35 37.69
CA GLU A 20 5.10 15.22 38.68
C GLU A 20 5.72 13.81 38.55
N PRO A 21 7.01 13.69 38.12
CA PRO A 21 7.66 12.39 38.02
C PRO A 21 7.73 11.69 39.39
N MET A 22 7.32 10.42 39.43
CA MET A 22 7.36 9.58 40.61
C MET A 22 8.00 8.23 40.30
N VAL A 23 8.88 7.74 41.16
CA VAL A 23 9.52 6.43 41.03
C VAL A 23 8.57 5.36 41.53
N SER A 24 8.34 4.33 40.68
CA SER A 24 7.52 3.15 41.04
C SER A 24 8.11 1.88 40.43
N LYS A 25 7.69 0.72 40.93
CA LYS A 25 8.05 -0.56 40.32
C LYS A 25 7.40 -0.68 38.96
N GLN A 26 8.18 -1.12 38.00
CA GLN A 26 7.73 -1.28 36.62
C GLN A 26 8.30 -2.58 36.03
N TRP A 27 7.58 -3.18 35.09
CA TRP A 27 8.10 -4.28 34.29
C TRP A 27 8.88 -3.73 33.11
N PHE A 28 10.07 -4.30 32.88
CA PHE A 28 10.96 -3.93 31.78
C PHE A 28 11.29 -5.16 30.95
N VAL A 29 11.42 -4.93 29.65
CA VAL A 29 12.09 -5.86 28.73
C VAL A 29 13.54 -5.43 28.59
N ASP A 30 14.49 -6.34 28.84
CA ASP A 30 15.89 -6.14 28.50
C ASP A 30 16.04 -6.11 26.98
N MET A 31 16.32 -4.93 26.45
CA MET A 31 16.29 -4.72 25.00
C MET A 31 17.59 -5.07 24.29
N LYS A 32 18.71 -5.16 24.99
CA LYS A 32 20.01 -5.39 24.35
C LYS A 32 20.07 -6.72 23.59
N PRO A 33 19.69 -7.88 24.18
CA PRO A 33 19.73 -9.16 23.47
C PRO A 33 18.76 -9.24 22.30
N LEU A 34 17.64 -8.47 22.32
CA LEU A 34 16.67 -8.41 21.25
C LEU A 34 17.09 -7.46 20.11
N ALA A 35 17.81 -6.39 20.45
CA ALA A 35 18.25 -5.40 19.48
C ALA A 35 19.40 -5.90 18.57
N GLU A 36 20.31 -6.70 19.10
CA GLU A 36 21.46 -7.20 18.35
C GLU A 36 21.05 -8.02 17.11
N PRO A 37 20.19 -9.07 17.20
CA PRO A 37 19.74 -9.78 16.01
C PRO A 37 18.86 -8.91 15.10
N ALA A 38 18.04 -8.00 15.65
CA ALA A 38 17.21 -7.10 14.87
C ALA A 38 18.01 -6.07 14.05
N LEU A 39 19.16 -5.63 14.58
CA LEU A 39 20.13 -4.82 13.83
C LEU A 39 20.80 -5.63 12.73
N LYS A 40 21.16 -6.88 13.04
CA LYS A 40 21.87 -7.75 12.09
C LYS A 40 21.07 -8.00 10.82
N VAL A 41 19.81 -8.42 10.93
CA VAL A 41 18.97 -8.75 9.75
C VAL A 41 18.74 -7.56 8.81
N VAL A 42 18.77 -6.33 9.33
CA VAL A 42 18.67 -5.11 8.52
C VAL A 42 20.03 -4.73 7.90
N LYS A 43 21.13 -4.86 8.65
CA LYS A 43 22.49 -4.61 8.12
C LYS A 43 22.91 -5.63 7.07
N ASP A 44 22.42 -6.86 7.17
CA ASP A 44 22.68 -7.95 6.22
C ASP A 44 21.68 -7.98 5.02
N HIS A 45 20.79 -6.98 4.93
CA HIS A 45 19.77 -6.88 3.88
C HIS A 45 18.76 -8.04 3.83
N GLU A 46 18.55 -8.75 4.93
CA GLU A 46 17.46 -9.72 5.05
C GLU A 46 16.11 -9.00 5.20
N VAL A 47 16.09 -7.85 5.88
CA VAL A 47 14.95 -6.92 5.95
C VAL A 47 15.37 -5.58 5.35
N GLU A 48 14.66 -5.12 4.33
CA GLU A 48 14.95 -3.90 3.58
C GLU A 48 13.87 -2.83 3.77
N PHE A 49 14.28 -1.59 4.01
CA PHE A 49 13.38 -0.44 4.08
C PHE A 49 13.24 0.23 2.72
N VAL A 50 12.02 0.49 2.32
CA VAL A 50 11.69 1.27 1.12
C VAL A 50 10.92 2.53 1.52
N PRO A 51 11.48 3.74 1.33
CA PRO A 51 12.82 4.03 0.77
C PRO A 51 13.95 3.78 1.78
N GLU A 52 15.12 3.47 1.27
CA GLU A 52 16.33 3.08 2.00
C GLU A 52 16.75 4.09 3.10
N ARG A 53 16.42 5.37 2.94
CA ARG A 53 16.76 6.41 3.93
C ARG A 53 16.27 6.08 5.34
N PHE A 54 15.21 5.31 5.50
CA PHE A 54 14.67 4.91 6.80
C PHE A 54 15.49 3.81 7.49
N THR A 55 16.34 3.09 6.76
CA THR A 55 17.31 2.14 7.35
C THR A 55 18.17 2.82 8.38
N LYS A 56 18.72 4.01 8.04
CA LYS A 56 19.54 4.77 8.99
C LYS A 56 18.75 5.18 10.24
N THR A 57 17.50 5.55 10.08
CA THR A 57 16.61 5.94 11.20
C THR A 57 16.38 4.76 12.14
N TYR A 58 16.09 3.57 11.60
CA TYR A 58 15.90 2.33 12.34
C TYR A 58 17.18 1.91 13.09
N VAL A 59 18.32 1.86 12.38
CA VAL A 59 19.61 1.46 12.94
C VAL A 59 20.04 2.37 14.09
N ASN A 60 19.99 3.69 13.89
CA ASN A 60 20.37 4.65 14.93
C ASN A 60 19.51 4.50 16.20
N TRP A 61 18.23 4.19 16.05
CA TRP A 61 17.35 4.01 17.19
C TRP A 61 17.69 2.74 17.98
N LEU A 62 17.90 1.61 17.29
CA LEU A 62 18.25 0.35 17.94
C LEU A 62 19.65 0.34 18.55
N GLU A 63 20.64 1.00 17.94
CA GLU A 63 21.99 1.13 18.51
C GLU A 63 21.99 1.91 19.82
N ASN A 64 21.00 2.77 20.06
CA ASN A 64 20.86 3.57 21.26
C ASN A 64 19.64 3.16 22.12
N ILE A 65 19.12 1.97 21.91
CA ILE A 65 17.91 1.52 22.59
C ILE A 65 18.14 1.36 24.08
N ARG A 66 17.14 1.70 24.87
CA ARG A 66 17.07 1.47 26.31
C ARG A 66 16.01 0.43 26.61
N ASP A 67 16.10 -0.16 27.81
CA ASP A 67 15.12 -1.11 28.29
C ASP A 67 13.71 -0.54 28.19
N TRP A 68 12.79 -1.37 27.69
CA TRP A 68 11.45 -0.97 27.42
C TRP A 68 10.53 -1.25 28.60
N THR A 69 10.02 -0.18 29.21
CA THR A 69 8.99 -0.30 30.25
C THR A 69 7.69 -0.74 29.61
N ILE A 70 7.17 -1.89 29.98
CA ILE A 70 5.95 -2.48 29.41
C ILE A 70 4.71 -2.37 30.29
N SER A 71 4.84 -2.01 31.58
CA SER A 71 3.70 -1.78 32.46
C SER A 71 3.04 -0.41 32.20
N ARG A 72 1.70 -0.40 32.26
CA ARG A 72 0.89 0.81 32.14
C ARG A 72 -0.16 0.83 33.24
N GLN A 73 -0.31 1.97 33.91
CA GLN A 73 -1.28 2.22 34.97
C GLN A 73 -2.59 2.69 34.33
N LEU A 74 -3.22 1.79 33.55
CA LEU A 74 -4.48 2.05 32.83
C LEU A 74 -5.60 1.15 33.33
N TRP A 75 -6.82 1.62 33.29
CA TRP A 75 -8.00 0.83 33.67
C TRP A 75 -8.30 -0.30 32.70
N TRP A 76 -8.03 -0.10 31.41
CA TRP A 76 -8.32 -1.05 30.33
C TRP A 76 -7.06 -1.51 29.63
N GLY A 77 -6.93 -2.81 29.45
CA GLY A 77 -5.82 -3.44 28.74
C GLY A 77 -5.62 -4.90 29.16
N HIS A 78 -4.59 -5.54 28.61
CA HIS A 78 -4.18 -6.89 29.03
C HIS A 78 -3.44 -6.80 30.36
N ARG A 79 -3.98 -7.39 31.40
CA ARG A 79 -3.30 -7.44 32.71
C ARG A 79 -1.98 -8.21 32.63
N ILE A 80 -0.99 -7.73 33.37
CA ILE A 80 0.29 -8.44 33.49
C ILE A 80 0.04 -9.77 34.18
N PRO A 81 0.47 -10.92 33.58
CA PRO A 81 0.23 -12.25 34.11
C PRO A 81 1.20 -12.63 35.23
N ALA A 82 1.29 -11.77 36.24
CA ALA A 82 2.15 -11.92 37.40
C ALA A 82 1.34 -11.73 38.68
N TRP A 83 1.69 -12.51 39.71
CA TRP A 83 1.07 -12.49 41.02
C TRP A 83 2.15 -12.35 42.09
N TYR A 84 1.86 -11.61 43.13
CA TYR A 84 2.72 -11.41 44.28
C TYR A 84 2.15 -12.15 45.46
N CYS A 85 2.97 -12.97 46.11
CA CYS A 85 2.56 -13.66 47.32
C CYS A 85 2.69 -12.73 48.52
N ASP A 86 1.60 -12.57 49.28
CA ASP A 86 1.54 -11.69 50.45
C ASP A 86 2.35 -12.27 51.64
N ASP A 87 2.54 -13.60 51.70
CA ASP A 87 3.19 -14.28 52.81
C ASP A 87 4.69 -14.50 52.60
N CYS A 88 5.14 -14.98 51.46
CA CYS A 88 6.55 -15.26 51.21
C CYS A 88 7.25 -14.24 50.28
N GLY A 89 6.52 -13.28 49.71
CA GLY A 89 7.07 -12.26 48.82
C GLY A 89 7.48 -12.74 47.42
N GLU A 90 7.17 -13.97 47.08
CA GLU A 90 7.50 -14.54 45.76
C GLU A 90 6.69 -13.89 44.65
N THR A 91 7.32 -13.71 43.50
CA THR A 91 6.66 -13.22 42.26
C THR A 91 6.46 -14.39 41.32
N ILE A 92 5.21 -14.68 41.03
CA ILE A 92 4.82 -15.83 40.22
C ILE A 92 4.30 -15.34 38.87
N VAL A 93 4.84 -15.85 37.79
CA VAL A 93 4.33 -15.61 36.42
C VAL A 93 3.63 -16.86 35.93
N SER A 94 2.38 -16.72 35.51
CA SER A 94 1.55 -17.85 35.07
C SER A 94 0.74 -17.49 33.85
N ARG A 95 0.48 -18.51 32.99
CA ARG A 95 -0.46 -18.39 31.85
C ARG A 95 -1.92 -18.48 32.30
N GLU A 96 -2.17 -19.08 33.43
CA GLU A 96 -3.48 -19.26 34.04
C GLU A 96 -3.60 -18.44 35.31
N ASP A 97 -4.81 -18.02 35.63
CA ASP A 97 -5.08 -17.33 36.90
C ASP A 97 -4.81 -18.27 38.07
N ILE A 98 -4.02 -17.80 39.03
CA ILE A 98 -3.69 -18.54 40.23
C ILE A 98 -4.44 -17.94 41.44
N THR A 99 -4.86 -18.79 42.34
CA THR A 99 -5.60 -18.42 43.55
C THR A 99 -4.78 -18.53 44.83
N GLU A 100 -3.67 -19.26 44.78
CA GLU A 100 -2.76 -19.46 45.90
C GLU A 100 -1.31 -19.56 45.44
N CYS A 101 -0.37 -19.24 46.31
CA CYS A 101 1.04 -19.36 46.03
C CYS A 101 1.48 -20.83 45.89
N PRO A 102 2.10 -21.22 44.78
CA PRO A 102 2.58 -22.61 44.59
C PRO A 102 3.70 -23.02 45.55
N HIS A 103 4.35 -22.06 46.24
CA HIS A 103 5.47 -22.30 47.15
C HIS A 103 5.05 -22.42 48.60
N CYS A 104 4.16 -21.55 49.09
CA CYS A 104 3.77 -21.52 50.49
C CYS A 104 2.28 -21.63 50.75
N HIS A 105 1.46 -21.76 49.69
CA HIS A 105 -0.02 -21.79 49.75
C HIS A 105 -0.67 -20.56 50.34
N GLY A 106 0.10 -19.43 50.43
CA GLY A 106 -0.40 -18.15 50.90
C GLY A 106 -1.24 -17.42 49.85
N ASN A 107 -1.86 -16.31 50.26
CA ASN A 107 -2.65 -15.48 49.37
C ASN A 107 -1.77 -14.81 48.30
N VAL A 108 -2.33 -14.66 47.11
CA VAL A 108 -1.66 -13.98 45.98
C VAL A 108 -2.51 -12.85 45.45
N THR A 109 -1.82 -11.76 45.09
CA THR A 109 -2.45 -10.58 44.45
C THR A 109 -1.86 -10.39 43.07
N GLN A 110 -2.73 -10.34 42.04
CA GLN A 110 -2.27 -10.10 40.67
C GLN A 110 -1.79 -8.66 40.50
N ASP A 111 -0.77 -8.47 39.70
CA ASP A 111 -0.28 -7.16 39.27
C ASP A 111 -1.43 -6.29 38.76
N PRO A 112 -1.62 -5.06 39.27
CA PRO A 112 -2.73 -4.19 38.87
C PRO A 112 -2.51 -3.54 37.49
N ASP A 113 -1.27 -3.53 37.00
CA ASP A 113 -0.92 -2.87 35.74
C ASP A 113 -1.31 -3.71 34.53
N VAL A 114 -1.43 -3.05 33.39
CA VAL A 114 -1.65 -3.68 32.08
C VAL A 114 -0.42 -3.56 31.21
N ILE A 115 -0.31 -4.44 30.22
CA ILE A 115 0.80 -4.45 29.28
C ILE A 115 0.61 -3.34 28.24
N ASP A 116 1.72 -2.69 27.85
CA ASP A 116 1.77 -1.72 26.76
C ASP A 116 1.13 -2.28 25.48
N THR A 117 0.26 -1.52 24.87
CA THR A 117 -0.42 -1.88 23.61
C THR A 117 0.55 -2.32 22.51
N TRP A 118 1.73 -1.70 22.46
CA TRP A 118 2.75 -2.04 21.47
C TRP A 118 3.38 -3.42 21.67
N PHE A 119 3.23 -4.01 22.85
CA PHE A 119 3.68 -5.37 23.10
C PHE A 119 2.88 -6.38 22.27
N SER A 120 1.55 -6.35 22.37
CA SER A 120 0.68 -7.21 21.55
C SER A 120 0.73 -6.83 20.07
N SER A 121 0.86 -5.53 19.74
CA SER A 121 1.01 -5.08 18.36
C SER A 121 2.27 -5.61 17.68
N GLY A 122 3.35 -5.84 18.42
CA GLY A 122 4.59 -6.43 17.90
C GLY A 122 4.45 -7.91 17.50
N LEU A 123 3.42 -8.60 17.99
CA LEU A 123 3.12 -10.00 17.65
C LEU A 123 2.31 -10.14 16.34
N TRP A 124 1.87 -9.04 15.76
CA TRP A 124 0.98 -9.00 14.57
C TRP A 124 1.37 -9.97 13.45
N PRO A 125 2.63 -10.06 12.98
CA PRO A 125 2.98 -10.83 11.81
C PRO A 125 2.69 -12.33 11.91
N PHE A 126 2.63 -12.87 13.12
CA PHE A 126 2.44 -14.29 13.37
C PHE A 126 1.21 -14.60 14.26
N ALA A 127 0.88 -13.75 15.22
CA ALA A 127 -0.26 -13.97 16.09
C ALA A 127 -1.60 -13.95 15.34
N THR A 128 -1.74 -13.13 14.29
CA THR A 128 -2.95 -13.06 13.44
C THR A 128 -3.16 -14.30 12.58
N MET A 129 -2.12 -15.13 12.44
CA MET A 129 -2.16 -16.39 11.71
C MET A 129 -2.26 -17.60 12.62
N GLY A 130 -2.58 -17.40 13.92
CA GLY A 130 -2.89 -18.43 14.88
C GLY A 130 -1.75 -18.86 15.80
N TRP A 131 -0.57 -18.19 15.75
CA TRP A 131 0.50 -18.43 16.71
C TRP A 131 -0.02 -18.32 18.17
N PRO A 132 0.38 -19.19 19.11
CA PRO A 132 1.54 -20.09 19.05
C PRO A 132 1.31 -21.45 18.39
N GLU A 133 0.14 -21.69 17.83
CA GLU A 133 -0.16 -22.94 17.11
C GLU A 133 0.43 -22.89 15.70
N GLN A 134 0.92 -24.03 15.21
CA GLN A 134 1.46 -24.17 13.86
C GLN A 134 0.33 -24.43 12.85
N THR A 135 -0.46 -23.38 12.61
CA THR A 135 -1.61 -23.43 11.69
C THR A 135 -1.18 -23.54 10.22
N PRO A 136 -2.08 -23.97 9.32
CA PRO A 136 -1.83 -23.94 7.88
C PRO A 136 -1.55 -22.52 7.36
N GLU A 137 -2.25 -21.51 7.90
CA GLU A 137 -2.09 -20.10 7.54
C GLU A 137 -0.71 -19.58 7.91
N LEU A 138 -0.22 -19.87 9.12
CA LEU A 138 1.12 -19.50 9.56
C LEU A 138 2.19 -20.14 8.65
N LYS A 139 2.06 -21.43 8.33
CA LYS A 139 3.00 -22.11 7.44
C LYS A 139 2.98 -21.60 6.00
N GLN A 140 1.84 -21.11 5.52
CA GLN A 140 1.67 -20.62 4.15
C GLN A 140 2.13 -19.17 3.98
N TRP A 141 1.84 -18.30 4.96
CA TRP A 141 1.93 -16.86 4.80
C TRP A 141 3.04 -16.19 5.61
N TYR A 142 3.66 -16.90 6.55
CA TYR A 142 4.80 -16.41 7.31
C TYR A 142 6.12 -16.99 6.79
N PRO A 143 7.20 -16.19 6.58
CA PRO A 143 7.25 -14.73 6.63
C PRO A 143 6.40 -14.06 5.56
N THR A 144 5.88 -12.85 5.86
CA THR A 144 5.16 -12.05 4.86
C THR A 144 6.12 -11.36 3.90
N SER A 145 5.62 -10.93 2.72
CA SER A 145 6.48 -10.30 1.71
C SER A 145 6.78 -8.84 2.02
N VAL A 146 5.75 -8.06 2.35
CA VAL A 146 5.85 -6.60 2.53
C VAL A 146 5.00 -6.15 3.70
N LEU A 147 5.60 -5.38 4.61
CA LEU A 147 4.88 -4.59 5.60
C LEU A 147 4.74 -3.16 5.11
N VAL A 148 3.53 -2.61 5.16
CA VAL A 148 3.26 -1.21 4.78
C VAL A 148 2.85 -0.41 5.98
N THR A 149 3.54 0.70 6.28
CA THR A 149 3.21 1.57 7.41
C THR A 149 3.74 3.00 7.22
N GLY A 150 3.27 3.93 8.06
CA GLY A 150 3.81 5.29 8.13
C GLY A 150 5.16 5.36 8.84
N TYR A 151 5.94 6.37 8.52
CA TYR A 151 7.26 6.57 9.15
C TYR A 151 7.18 6.87 10.65
N ASP A 152 6.06 7.35 11.14
CA ASP A 152 5.89 7.77 12.52
C ASP A 152 5.80 6.63 13.54
N ILE A 153 5.62 5.39 13.07
CA ILE A 153 5.56 4.19 13.92
C ILE A 153 6.65 3.15 13.61
N ILE A 154 7.73 3.53 12.96
CA ILE A 154 8.89 2.64 12.75
C ILE A 154 9.38 2.08 14.08
N PHE A 155 9.55 2.93 15.10
CA PHE A 155 10.05 2.52 16.41
C PHE A 155 9.01 1.80 17.24
N PHE A 156 7.75 2.23 17.14
CA PHE A 156 6.68 1.68 17.95
C PHE A 156 6.20 0.32 17.45
N TRP A 157 6.19 0.11 16.14
CA TRP A 157 5.62 -1.09 15.56
C TRP A 157 6.60 -1.93 14.75
N VAL A 158 7.27 -1.34 13.75
CA VAL A 158 8.16 -2.11 12.87
C VAL A 158 9.29 -2.79 13.62
N ALA A 159 10.03 -2.02 14.44
CA ALA A 159 11.13 -2.57 15.23
C ALA A 159 10.67 -3.67 16.18
N ARG A 160 9.50 -3.47 16.82
CA ARG A 160 8.92 -4.48 17.72
C ARG A 160 8.52 -5.77 17.00
N MET A 161 7.92 -5.67 15.82
CA MET A 161 7.62 -6.85 15.03
C MET A 161 8.88 -7.63 14.65
N ILE A 162 9.97 -6.92 14.28
CA ILE A 162 11.21 -7.58 13.88
C ILE A 162 11.85 -8.31 15.07
N PHE A 163 12.08 -7.63 16.21
CA PHE A 163 12.74 -8.30 17.32
C PHE A 163 11.87 -9.36 18.01
N MET A 164 10.54 -9.18 18.06
CA MET A 164 9.66 -10.21 18.62
C MET A 164 9.57 -11.44 17.70
N ALA A 165 9.54 -11.24 16.39
CA ALA A 165 9.56 -12.35 15.46
C ALA A 165 10.87 -13.16 15.55
N LEU A 166 12.00 -12.50 15.63
CA LEU A 166 13.30 -13.16 15.82
C LEU A 166 13.40 -13.91 17.16
N GLU A 167 12.75 -13.39 18.21
CA GLU A 167 12.72 -14.06 19.51
C GLU A 167 11.78 -15.25 19.55
N PHE A 168 10.58 -15.15 18.99
CA PHE A 168 9.54 -16.17 19.15
C PHE A 168 9.45 -17.15 17.98
N GLU A 169 9.69 -16.71 16.76
CA GLU A 169 9.64 -17.55 15.54
C GLU A 169 11.03 -17.85 14.98
N HIS A 170 12.08 -17.20 15.48
CA HIS A 170 13.47 -17.37 15.04
C HIS A 170 13.68 -17.08 13.55
N GLU A 171 12.81 -16.28 12.96
CA GLU A 171 12.79 -15.92 11.56
C GLU A 171 12.33 -14.47 11.38
N ILE A 172 12.75 -13.81 10.27
CA ILE A 172 12.29 -12.45 9.96
C ILE A 172 10.78 -12.44 9.70
N PRO A 173 10.05 -11.37 10.12
CA PRO A 173 8.60 -11.33 9.93
C PRO A 173 8.16 -10.94 8.52
N PHE A 174 9.01 -10.20 7.80
CA PHE A 174 8.77 -9.70 6.43
C PHE A 174 10.09 -9.30 5.79
N LYS A 175 10.14 -9.39 4.46
CA LYS A 175 11.34 -9.03 3.69
C LYS A 175 11.47 -7.52 3.46
N HIS A 176 10.37 -6.84 3.12
CA HIS A 176 10.38 -5.42 2.81
C HIS A 176 9.49 -4.64 3.79
N VAL A 177 9.96 -3.46 4.17
CA VAL A 177 9.21 -2.47 4.96
C VAL A 177 8.96 -1.26 4.07
N PHE A 178 7.77 -1.19 3.47
CA PHE A 178 7.37 -0.05 2.66
C PHE A 178 6.83 1.07 3.55
N ILE A 179 7.53 2.19 3.57
CA ILE A 179 7.19 3.35 4.40
C ILE A 179 6.48 4.39 3.55
N HIS A 180 5.25 4.70 3.91
CA HIS A 180 4.50 5.81 3.32
C HIS A 180 4.56 7.07 4.19
N GLY A 181 4.28 8.22 3.58
CA GLY A 181 4.10 9.48 4.29
C GLY A 181 2.71 9.59 4.91
N LEU A 182 2.47 10.68 5.64
CA LEU A 182 1.18 10.97 6.24
C LEU A 182 0.33 11.84 5.30
N VAL A 183 -0.97 11.60 5.30
CA VAL A 183 -1.93 12.47 4.63
C VAL A 183 -2.18 13.69 5.53
N ARG A 184 -1.96 14.87 4.96
CA ARG A 184 -2.15 16.16 5.62
C ARG A 184 -3.33 16.91 5.01
N ASP A 185 -3.91 17.85 5.75
CA ASP A 185 -4.94 18.73 5.19
C ASP A 185 -4.37 19.64 4.07
N SER A 186 -5.23 20.39 3.39
CA SER A 186 -4.84 21.29 2.29
C SER A 186 -3.83 22.38 2.70
N GLN A 187 -3.76 22.69 3.99
CA GLN A 187 -2.80 23.63 4.56
C GLN A 187 -1.46 22.97 4.98
N GLY A 188 -1.37 21.64 4.86
CA GLY A 188 -0.19 20.86 5.24
C GLY A 188 -0.10 20.51 6.72
N ARG A 189 -1.19 20.71 7.50
CA ARG A 189 -1.22 20.36 8.92
C ARG A 189 -1.54 18.88 9.09
N LYS A 190 -0.97 18.24 10.12
CA LYS A 190 -1.33 16.87 10.50
C LYS A 190 -2.80 16.81 10.88
N MET A 191 -3.55 15.87 10.32
CA MET A 191 -4.94 15.65 10.68
C MET A 191 -5.03 15.09 12.10
N SER A 192 -5.90 15.67 12.92
CA SER A 192 -6.15 15.21 14.28
C SER A 192 -7.59 15.46 14.72
N LYS A 193 -8.08 14.63 15.64
CA LYS A 193 -9.42 14.79 16.22
C LYS A 193 -9.58 16.14 16.93
N SER A 194 -8.52 16.61 17.59
CA SER A 194 -8.52 17.88 18.34
C SER A 194 -8.61 19.12 17.44
N LEU A 195 -8.08 19.03 16.23
CA LEU A 195 -8.16 20.12 15.23
C LEU A 195 -9.44 20.08 14.39
N GLY A 196 -10.17 18.98 14.42
CA GLY A 196 -11.38 18.80 13.60
C GLY A 196 -11.12 18.85 12.07
N ASN A 197 -9.88 18.67 11.65
CA ASN A 197 -9.46 18.75 10.26
C ASN A 197 -9.32 17.36 9.58
N GLY A 198 -9.83 16.32 10.24
CA GLY A 198 -9.88 14.97 9.68
C GLY A 198 -10.90 14.88 8.55
N ILE A 199 -10.54 14.18 7.49
CA ILE A 199 -11.42 13.87 6.36
C ILE A 199 -11.96 12.45 6.55
N ASN A 200 -13.29 12.32 6.52
CA ASN A 200 -13.94 11.01 6.58
C ASN A 200 -13.87 10.35 5.19
N PRO A 201 -13.13 9.25 5.04
CA PRO A 201 -13.00 8.60 3.74
C PRO A 201 -14.33 8.05 3.19
N LEU A 202 -15.27 7.67 4.06
CA LEU A 202 -16.57 7.16 3.62
C LEU A 202 -17.41 8.24 2.94
N GLU A 203 -17.39 9.47 3.46
CA GLU A 203 -18.07 10.61 2.82
C GLU A 203 -17.47 10.95 1.45
N VAL A 204 -16.15 10.83 1.31
CA VAL A 204 -15.47 11.01 0.02
C VAL A 204 -15.86 9.89 -0.96
N ILE A 205 -15.94 8.65 -0.49
CA ILE A 205 -16.36 7.50 -1.30
C ILE A 205 -17.81 7.67 -1.78
N ASP A 206 -18.70 8.11 -0.92
CA ASP A 206 -20.11 8.33 -1.26
C ASP A 206 -20.28 9.41 -2.36
N GLN A 207 -19.43 10.43 -2.37
CA GLN A 207 -19.50 11.52 -3.35
C GLN A 207 -18.76 11.23 -4.67
N TYR A 208 -17.61 10.59 -4.60
CA TYR A 208 -16.68 10.48 -5.75
C TYR A 208 -16.38 9.05 -6.16
N GLY A 209 -16.75 8.05 -5.35
CA GLY A 209 -16.43 6.64 -5.56
C GLY A 209 -15.08 6.24 -4.94
N ALA A 210 -14.99 4.96 -4.59
CA ALA A 210 -13.81 4.39 -3.93
C ALA A 210 -12.57 4.44 -4.84
N ASP A 211 -12.72 4.17 -6.13
CA ASP A 211 -11.61 4.19 -7.10
C ASP A 211 -10.97 5.57 -7.21
N ALA A 212 -11.77 6.64 -7.20
CA ALA A 212 -11.26 8.01 -7.26
C ALA A 212 -10.42 8.36 -6.03
N LEU A 213 -10.87 7.98 -4.84
CA LEU A 213 -10.12 8.18 -3.61
C LEU A 213 -8.83 7.36 -3.60
N ARG A 214 -8.90 6.05 -3.92
CA ARG A 214 -7.74 5.16 -3.97
C ARG A 214 -6.67 5.68 -4.93
N PHE A 215 -7.07 6.05 -6.13
CA PHE A 215 -6.15 6.57 -7.13
C PHE A 215 -5.53 7.91 -6.72
N THR A 216 -6.29 8.79 -6.05
CA THR A 216 -5.80 10.05 -5.48
C THR A 216 -4.71 9.82 -4.44
N LEU A 217 -4.87 8.82 -3.57
CA LEU A 217 -3.91 8.52 -2.52
C LEU A 217 -2.60 7.93 -3.04
N VAL A 218 -2.62 7.28 -4.20
CA VAL A 218 -1.43 6.67 -4.81
C VAL A 218 -0.70 7.64 -5.73
N THR A 219 -1.43 8.42 -6.54
CA THR A 219 -0.83 9.30 -7.54
C THR A 219 -0.22 10.56 -6.94
N GLY A 220 0.90 11.00 -7.50
CA GLY A 220 1.60 12.22 -7.08
C GLY A 220 2.23 12.14 -5.69
N ASN A 221 2.49 10.92 -5.22
CA ASN A 221 3.15 10.66 -3.95
C ASN A 221 4.44 9.86 -4.16
N THR A 222 5.49 10.26 -3.45
CA THR A 222 6.77 9.55 -3.41
C THR A 222 6.86 8.79 -2.10
N PRO A 223 7.38 7.55 -2.08
CA PRO A 223 7.50 6.77 -0.86
C PRO A 223 8.14 7.54 0.31
N GLY A 224 7.51 7.49 1.48
CA GLY A 224 8.00 8.15 2.69
C GLY A 224 7.79 9.66 2.79
N ASN A 225 7.16 10.30 1.81
CA ASN A 225 6.85 11.73 1.84
C ASN A 225 5.38 11.98 2.17
N ASP A 226 5.13 13.04 2.96
CA ASP A 226 3.78 13.47 3.26
C ASP A 226 3.08 14.05 2.02
N MET A 227 1.77 13.82 1.93
CA MET A 227 0.95 14.39 0.87
C MET A 227 -0.12 15.33 1.44
N ARG A 228 -0.39 16.43 0.73
CA ARG A 228 -1.55 17.26 1.01
C ARG A 228 -2.75 16.74 0.26
N PHE A 229 -3.86 16.60 0.96
CA PHE A 229 -5.11 16.12 0.40
C PHE A 229 -5.95 17.29 -0.13
N TYR A 230 -6.36 17.18 -1.39
CA TYR A 230 -7.22 18.16 -2.06
C TYR A 230 -8.42 17.45 -2.69
N MET A 231 -9.64 17.92 -2.44
CA MET A 231 -10.86 17.35 -3.00
C MET A 231 -10.91 17.47 -4.52
N GLU A 232 -10.33 18.53 -5.09
CA GLU A 232 -10.25 18.75 -6.54
C GLU A 232 -9.47 17.63 -7.25
N ARG A 233 -8.49 17.02 -6.58
CA ARG A 233 -7.79 15.85 -7.11
C ARG A 233 -8.68 14.61 -7.13
N VAL A 234 -9.51 14.42 -6.11
CA VAL A 234 -10.47 13.30 -6.08
C VAL A 234 -11.48 13.46 -7.21
N GLU A 235 -11.99 14.67 -7.42
CA GLU A 235 -12.90 14.98 -8.51
C GLU A 235 -12.26 14.73 -9.89
N ALA A 236 -11.02 15.14 -10.10
CA ALA A 236 -10.27 14.86 -11.33
C ALA A 236 -10.14 13.35 -11.58
N ASN A 237 -9.86 12.56 -10.54
CA ASN A 237 -9.74 11.11 -10.64
C ASN A 237 -11.09 10.41 -10.84
N ARG A 238 -12.20 10.96 -10.33
CA ARG A 238 -13.56 10.53 -10.72
C ARG A 238 -13.79 10.77 -12.20
N ASN A 239 -13.38 11.90 -12.73
CA ASN A 239 -13.49 12.20 -14.15
C ASN A 239 -12.64 11.27 -15.02
N PHE A 240 -11.48 10.83 -14.49
CA PHE A 240 -10.68 9.78 -15.12
C PHE A 240 -11.43 8.43 -15.19
N ALA A 241 -12.04 7.99 -14.09
CA ALA A 241 -12.88 6.80 -14.08
C ALA A 241 -14.03 6.90 -15.10
N ASN A 242 -14.69 8.06 -15.19
CA ASN A 242 -15.74 8.32 -16.18
C ASN A 242 -15.20 8.28 -17.62
N LYS A 243 -13.98 8.75 -17.87
CA LYS A 243 -13.35 8.68 -19.18
C LYS A 243 -13.11 7.24 -19.62
N ILE A 244 -12.59 6.40 -18.71
CA ILE A 244 -12.40 4.97 -18.95
C ILE A 244 -13.75 4.30 -19.26
N TRP A 245 -14.77 4.57 -18.46
CA TRP A 245 -16.11 4.07 -18.66
C TRP A 245 -16.66 4.40 -20.04
N ASN A 246 -16.57 5.66 -20.46
CA ASN A 246 -17.06 6.10 -21.75
C ASN A 246 -16.24 5.51 -22.92
N ALA A 247 -14.93 5.40 -22.79
CA ALA A 247 -14.07 4.74 -23.77
C ALA A 247 -14.44 3.25 -23.92
N SER A 248 -14.65 2.56 -22.81
CA SER A 248 -15.04 1.14 -22.79
C SER A 248 -16.42 0.95 -23.42
N LYS A 249 -17.38 1.83 -23.12
CA LYS A 249 -18.70 1.82 -23.75
C LYS A 249 -18.60 2.01 -25.27
N PHE A 250 -17.75 2.93 -25.71
CA PHE A 250 -17.51 3.13 -27.16
C PHE A 250 -16.95 1.83 -27.79
N VAL A 251 -15.97 1.20 -27.20
CA VAL A 251 -15.39 -0.06 -27.70
C VAL A 251 -16.48 -1.13 -27.79
N LEU A 252 -17.20 -1.39 -26.70
CA LEU A 252 -18.26 -2.40 -26.63
C LEU A 252 -19.35 -2.18 -27.70
N MET A 253 -19.77 -0.94 -27.96
CA MET A 253 -20.73 -0.60 -28.99
C MET A 253 -20.25 -0.91 -30.43
N ASN A 254 -18.94 -0.97 -30.63
CA ASN A 254 -18.30 -1.23 -31.92
C ASN A 254 -17.82 -2.69 -32.10
N LEU A 255 -18.22 -3.59 -31.20
CA LEU A 255 -17.90 -5.02 -31.28
C LEU A 255 -18.97 -5.85 -32.04
N THR A 256 -19.83 -5.22 -32.81
CA THR A 256 -20.77 -5.95 -33.65
C THR A 256 -20.00 -6.86 -34.62
N ASN A 257 -20.31 -8.16 -34.62
CA ASN A 257 -19.64 -9.20 -35.39
C ASN A 257 -18.12 -9.34 -35.03
N TYR A 258 -17.73 -9.04 -33.78
CA TYR A 258 -16.37 -9.29 -33.31
C TYR A 258 -16.07 -10.79 -33.36
N ASP A 259 -14.91 -11.11 -33.93
CA ASP A 259 -14.43 -12.49 -34.08
C ASP A 259 -13.24 -12.69 -33.12
N GLU A 260 -13.50 -13.38 -32.01
CA GLU A 260 -12.46 -13.66 -30.98
C GLU A 260 -11.35 -14.55 -31.49
N SER A 261 -11.58 -15.31 -32.55
CA SER A 261 -10.55 -16.18 -33.16
C SER A 261 -9.62 -15.43 -34.13
N PHE A 262 -9.99 -14.19 -34.52
CA PHE A 262 -9.16 -13.39 -35.41
C PHE A 262 -7.99 -12.76 -34.68
N VAL A 263 -6.80 -13.07 -35.13
CA VAL A 263 -5.55 -12.44 -34.68
C VAL A 263 -4.88 -11.79 -35.89
N PRO A 264 -4.68 -10.47 -35.89
CA PRO A 264 -4.02 -9.80 -37.00
C PRO A 264 -2.52 -10.14 -37.03
N THR A 265 -1.91 -9.95 -38.21
CA THR A 265 -0.45 -9.98 -38.40
C THR A 265 0.07 -8.55 -38.48
N ALA A 266 1.41 -8.38 -38.41
CA ALA A 266 2.02 -7.06 -38.56
C ALA A 266 1.70 -6.37 -39.90
N ASP A 267 1.46 -7.14 -40.96
CA ASP A 267 1.08 -6.65 -42.30
C ASP A 267 -0.33 -6.01 -42.34
N ASP A 268 -1.16 -6.31 -41.34
CA ASP A 268 -2.51 -5.73 -41.21
C ASP A 268 -2.48 -4.36 -40.50
N PHE A 269 -1.33 -3.95 -39.97
CA PHE A 269 -1.20 -2.76 -39.14
C PHE A 269 -0.95 -1.51 -39.97
N THR A 270 -1.76 -0.49 -39.70
CA THR A 270 -1.43 0.89 -40.09
C THR A 270 -0.34 1.47 -39.18
N LEU A 271 0.18 2.64 -39.53
CA LEU A 271 1.10 3.36 -38.67
C LEU A 271 0.55 3.62 -37.26
N ALA A 272 -0.75 3.93 -37.16
CA ALA A 272 -1.42 4.14 -35.89
C ALA A 272 -1.48 2.86 -35.03
N ASP A 273 -1.67 1.70 -35.64
CA ASP A 273 -1.68 0.41 -34.95
C ASP A 273 -0.30 0.02 -34.43
N GLN A 274 0.72 0.19 -35.26
CA GLN A 274 2.11 -0.03 -34.86
C GLN A 274 2.49 0.88 -33.68
N TRP A 275 2.10 2.15 -33.75
CA TRP A 275 2.35 3.13 -32.69
C TRP A 275 1.65 2.76 -31.39
N ILE A 276 0.37 2.40 -31.41
CA ILE A 276 -0.36 2.10 -30.17
C ILE A 276 0.17 0.82 -29.49
N VAL A 277 0.54 -0.21 -30.29
CA VAL A 277 1.14 -1.44 -29.77
C VAL A 277 2.52 -1.13 -29.13
N GLN A 278 3.34 -0.31 -29.78
CA GLN A 278 4.62 0.11 -29.23
C GLN A 278 4.43 0.88 -27.90
N LYS A 279 3.51 1.86 -27.86
CA LYS A 279 3.22 2.62 -26.64
C LYS A 279 2.64 1.76 -25.53
N TYR A 280 1.80 0.79 -25.86
CA TYR A 280 1.31 -0.20 -24.91
C TYR A 280 2.47 -1.02 -24.31
N ASN A 281 3.37 -1.54 -25.15
CA ASN A 281 4.51 -2.34 -24.70
C ASN A 281 5.45 -1.53 -23.78
N GLU A 282 5.74 -0.27 -24.15
CA GLU A 282 6.50 0.66 -23.30
C GLU A 282 5.81 0.87 -21.93
N THR A 283 4.48 0.98 -21.93
CA THR A 283 3.69 1.17 -20.71
C THR A 283 3.72 -0.06 -19.81
N VAL A 284 3.53 -1.26 -20.35
CA VAL A 284 3.63 -2.52 -19.58
C VAL A 284 4.99 -2.63 -18.89
N GLN A 285 6.05 -2.37 -19.64
CA GLN A 285 7.41 -2.40 -19.10
C GLN A 285 7.63 -1.36 -17.99
N SER A 286 7.18 -0.11 -18.23
CA SER A 286 7.29 0.98 -17.25
C SER A 286 6.53 0.66 -15.96
N VAL A 287 5.27 0.26 -16.09
CA VAL A 287 4.41 -0.05 -14.93
C VAL A 287 4.99 -1.20 -14.11
N THR A 288 5.37 -2.31 -14.76
CA THR A 288 5.96 -3.47 -14.08
C THR A 288 7.25 -3.09 -13.37
N SER A 289 8.16 -2.40 -14.05
CA SER A 289 9.44 -1.98 -13.45
C SER A 289 9.25 -1.02 -12.26
N ASN A 290 8.25 -0.13 -12.30
CA ASN A 290 7.97 0.79 -11.21
C ASN A 290 7.32 0.06 -10.01
N LEU A 291 6.43 -0.91 -10.26
CA LEU A 291 5.87 -1.74 -9.19
C LEU A 291 6.94 -2.58 -8.49
N ASP A 292 7.86 -3.18 -9.25
CA ASP A 292 8.98 -3.95 -8.70
C ASP A 292 9.90 -3.11 -7.80
N LYS A 293 9.95 -1.80 -8.04
CA LYS A 293 10.73 -0.83 -7.24
C LYS A 293 9.91 -0.16 -6.14
N PHE A 294 8.65 -0.54 -5.97
CA PHE A 294 7.69 0.12 -5.06
C PHE A 294 7.40 1.59 -5.40
N GLU A 295 7.64 2.02 -6.64
CA GLU A 295 7.31 3.35 -7.14
C GLU A 295 5.84 3.40 -7.62
N LEU A 296 4.91 3.19 -6.66
CA LEU A 296 3.48 3.02 -6.96
C LEU A 296 2.87 4.24 -7.66
N GLY A 297 3.30 5.45 -7.28
CA GLY A 297 2.84 6.69 -7.89
C GLY A 297 3.25 6.81 -9.36
N GLU A 298 4.47 6.43 -9.70
CA GLU A 298 4.98 6.42 -11.08
C GLU A 298 4.29 5.36 -11.93
N ALA A 299 4.07 4.17 -11.36
CA ALA A 299 3.30 3.12 -12.02
C ALA A 299 1.88 3.59 -12.36
N ALA A 300 1.17 4.17 -11.38
CA ALA A 300 -0.18 4.71 -11.58
C ALA A 300 -0.21 5.84 -12.62
N SER A 301 0.77 6.74 -12.59
CA SER A 301 0.90 7.83 -13.56
C SER A 301 1.15 7.32 -14.97
N SER A 302 1.98 6.28 -15.14
CA SER A 302 2.25 5.67 -16.45
C SER A 302 0.98 5.06 -17.06
N VAL A 303 0.16 4.38 -16.25
CA VAL A 303 -1.14 3.85 -16.70
C VAL A 303 -2.11 4.97 -17.05
N TYR A 304 -2.20 6.00 -16.22
CA TYR A 304 -3.05 7.17 -16.47
C TYR A 304 -2.72 7.84 -17.80
N ASP A 305 -1.43 8.14 -18.03
CA ASP A 305 -0.98 8.83 -19.24
C ASP A 305 -1.25 8.00 -20.51
N PHE A 306 -1.03 6.70 -20.44
CA PHE A 306 -1.36 5.81 -21.55
C PHE A 306 -2.87 5.80 -21.84
N ILE A 307 -3.71 5.62 -20.82
CA ILE A 307 -5.16 5.56 -21.00
C ILE A 307 -5.69 6.91 -21.51
N TRP A 308 -5.34 7.99 -20.82
CA TRP A 308 -5.91 9.31 -21.14
C TRP A 308 -5.36 9.89 -22.42
N ASN A 309 -4.01 10.06 -22.47
CA ASN A 309 -3.35 10.83 -23.50
C ASN A 309 -3.04 10.04 -24.77
N THR A 310 -3.00 8.70 -24.70
CA THR A 310 -2.60 7.87 -25.83
C THR A 310 -3.80 7.09 -26.39
N TYR A 311 -4.42 6.24 -25.57
CA TYR A 311 -5.52 5.40 -26.02
C TYR A 311 -6.80 6.19 -26.31
N CYS A 312 -7.27 6.99 -25.35
CA CYS A 312 -8.53 7.73 -25.48
C CYS A 312 -8.43 8.92 -26.42
N ASP A 313 -7.39 9.75 -26.29
CA ASP A 313 -7.32 11.01 -27.03
C ASP A 313 -6.88 10.85 -28.49
N TRP A 314 -6.15 9.77 -28.78
CA TRP A 314 -5.63 9.55 -30.12
C TRP A 314 -6.09 8.26 -30.76
N TYR A 315 -5.80 7.09 -30.15
CA TYR A 315 -6.03 5.84 -30.84
C TYR A 315 -7.52 5.59 -31.14
N ILE A 316 -8.41 5.83 -30.19
CA ILE A 316 -9.86 5.73 -30.42
C ILE A 316 -10.29 6.62 -31.59
N GLU A 317 -9.80 7.85 -31.67
CA GLU A 317 -10.17 8.77 -32.76
C GLU A 317 -9.64 8.29 -34.12
N LEU A 318 -8.41 7.77 -34.16
CA LEU A 318 -7.80 7.22 -35.38
C LEU A 318 -8.47 5.90 -35.82
N ALA A 319 -9.07 5.17 -34.88
CA ALA A 319 -9.80 3.92 -35.14
C ALA A 319 -11.18 4.14 -35.78
N LYS A 320 -11.87 5.26 -35.47
CA LYS A 320 -13.26 5.52 -35.92
C LYS A 320 -13.49 5.36 -37.43
N PRO A 321 -12.68 5.98 -38.30
CA PRO A 321 -12.90 5.85 -39.74
C PRO A 321 -12.86 4.42 -40.24
N ARG A 322 -12.03 3.58 -39.62
CA ARG A 322 -11.87 2.17 -39.98
C ARG A 322 -13.02 1.29 -39.43
N LEU A 323 -13.51 1.61 -38.23
CA LEU A 323 -14.66 0.93 -37.62
C LEU A 323 -15.96 1.13 -38.45
N TYR A 324 -16.11 2.31 -39.07
CA TYR A 324 -17.30 2.67 -39.84
C TYR A 324 -17.16 2.43 -41.36
N ASN A 325 -16.05 1.86 -41.81
CA ASN A 325 -15.81 1.54 -43.19
C ASN A 325 -16.27 0.10 -43.50
N ASP A 326 -17.44 -0.04 -44.12
CA ASP A 326 -17.99 -1.34 -44.49
C ASP A 326 -17.24 -2.03 -45.65
N GLY A 327 -16.31 -1.34 -46.31
CA GLY A 327 -15.62 -1.83 -47.49
C GLY A 327 -14.39 -2.72 -47.22
N ASN A 328 -13.87 -2.74 -45.98
CA ASN A 328 -12.68 -3.53 -45.61
C ASN A 328 -12.89 -4.24 -44.27
N GLU A 329 -13.44 -5.44 -44.33
CA GLU A 329 -13.73 -6.23 -43.12
C GLU A 329 -12.48 -6.62 -42.35
N ARG A 330 -11.35 -6.97 -43.01
CA ARG A 330 -10.10 -7.33 -42.38
C ARG A 330 -9.53 -6.15 -41.58
N ASP A 331 -9.57 -4.97 -42.13
CA ASP A 331 -9.12 -3.73 -41.48
C ASP A 331 -9.98 -3.41 -40.26
N ARG A 332 -11.30 -3.56 -40.35
CA ARG A 332 -12.21 -3.40 -39.20
C ARG A 332 -11.93 -4.41 -38.09
N ARG A 333 -11.73 -5.70 -38.43
CA ARG A 333 -11.39 -6.75 -37.45
C ARG A 333 -10.06 -6.47 -36.75
N THR A 334 -9.06 -5.97 -37.48
CA THR A 334 -7.74 -5.56 -36.92
C THR A 334 -7.93 -4.47 -35.86
N VAL A 335 -8.71 -3.44 -36.16
CA VAL A 335 -9.00 -2.36 -35.18
C VAL A 335 -9.79 -2.87 -33.99
N GLN A 336 -10.82 -3.70 -34.21
CA GLN A 336 -11.59 -4.28 -33.10
C GLN A 336 -10.70 -5.12 -32.18
N TYR A 337 -9.82 -5.95 -32.74
CA TYR A 337 -8.86 -6.75 -31.97
C TYR A 337 -7.97 -5.88 -31.10
N LEU A 338 -7.35 -4.84 -31.67
CA LEU A 338 -6.46 -3.95 -30.93
C LEU A 338 -7.19 -3.14 -29.86
N LEU A 339 -8.38 -2.61 -30.17
CA LEU A 339 -9.18 -1.89 -29.19
C LEU A 339 -9.55 -2.76 -27.99
N VAL A 340 -10.00 -3.99 -28.21
CA VAL A 340 -10.39 -4.93 -27.13
C VAL A 340 -9.18 -5.39 -26.35
N THR A 341 -8.13 -5.85 -27.03
CA THR A 341 -6.95 -6.40 -26.39
C THR A 341 -6.24 -5.36 -25.51
N ILE A 342 -6.02 -4.16 -26.07
CA ILE A 342 -5.37 -3.07 -25.31
C ILE A 342 -6.27 -2.58 -24.19
N LEU A 343 -7.60 -2.45 -24.42
CA LEU A 343 -8.53 -2.07 -23.34
C LEU A 343 -8.46 -3.06 -22.18
N ARG A 344 -8.59 -4.36 -22.46
CA ARG A 344 -8.52 -5.40 -21.44
C ARG A 344 -7.22 -5.32 -20.63
N HIS A 345 -6.08 -5.28 -21.31
CA HIS A 345 -4.78 -5.24 -20.65
C HIS A 345 -4.54 -3.94 -19.86
N MET A 346 -5.00 -2.78 -20.36
CA MET A 346 -4.86 -1.54 -19.57
C MET A 346 -5.77 -1.53 -18.32
N LEU A 347 -6.92 -2.21 -18.35
CA LEU A 347 -7.74 -2.43 -17.15
C LEU A 347 -7.01 -3.33 -16.16
N GLU A 348 -6.35 -4.39 -16.61
CA GLU A 348 -5.54 -5.28 -15.78
C GLU A 348 -4.36 -4.54 -15.13
N LEU A 349 -3.66 -3.65 -15.87
CA LEU A 349 -2.62 -2.78 -15.32
C LEU A 349 -3.16 -1.77 -14.28
N LEU A 350 -4.38 -1.28 -14.48
CA LEU A 350 -5.02 -0.28 -13.61
C LEU A 350 -5.68 -0.91 -12.39
N HIS A 351 -6.05 -2.19 -12.45
CA HIS A 351 -6.85 -2.87 -11.42
C HIS A 351 -6.28 -2.77 -10.00
N PRO A 352 -4.97 -2.89 -9.75
CA PRO A 352 -4.44 -2.71 -8.40
C PRO A 352 -4.76 -1.36 -7.76
N PHE A 353 -4.98 -0.33 -8.57
CA PHE A 353 -5.27 1.04 -8.14
C PHE A 353 -6.77 1.35 -8.09
N MET A 354 -7.52 0.91 -9.11
CA MET A 354 -8.95 1.20 -9.31
C MET A 354 -9.76 -0.10 -9.53
N PRO A 355 -9.91 -0.93 -8.48
CA PRO A 355 -10.43 -2.29 -8.64
C PRO A 355 -11.91 -2.36 -9.06
N PHE A 356 -12.75 -1.39 -8.69
CA PHE A 356 -14.19 -1.50 -8.92
C PHE A 356 -14.58 -1.23 -10.37
N VAL A 357 -14.14 -0.13 -10.94
CA VAL A 357 -14.46 0.24 -12.33
C VAL A 357 -13.80 -0.73 -13.31
N THR A 358 -12.59 -1.18 -13.03
CA THR A 358 -11.85 -2.11 -13.88
C THR A 358 -12.49 -3.49 -13.92
N GLU A 359 -12.86 -4.07 -12.77
CA GLU A 359 -13.59 -5.32 -12.69
C GLU A 359 -14.91 -5.22 -13.45
N HIS A 360 -15.69 -4.17 -13.18
CA HIS A 360 -17.01 -4.02 -13.83
C HIS A 360 -16.91 -3.96 -15.35
N ILE A 361 -15.96 -3.22 -15.89
CA ILE A 361 -15.79 -3.13 -17.35
C ILE A 361 -15.26 -4.45 -17.92
N TRP A 362 -14.27 -5.06 -17.26
CA TRP A 362 -13.62 -6.29 -17.70
C TRP A 362 -14.61 -7.44 -17.85
N GLN A 363 -15.59 -7.56 -16.94
CA GLN A 363 -16.67 -8.55 -17.01
C GLN A 363 -17.56 -8.42 -18.26
N HIS A 364 -17.53 -7.28 -18.97
CA HIS A 364 -18.29 -7.06 -20.21
C HIS A 364 -17.45 -7.19 -21.47
N LEU A 365 -16.13 -7.38 -21.33
CA LEU A 365 -15.22 -7.61 -22.45
C LEU A 365 -15.02 -9.12 -22.67
N PRO A 366 -14.61 -9.55 -23.86
CA PRO A 366 -14.09 -10.89 -24.06
C PRO A 366 -12.89 -11.16 -23.16
N HIS A 367 -13.00 -12.15 -22.26
CA HIS A 367 -11.95 -12.49 -21.29
C HIS A 367 -12.00 -13.97 -20.91
N GLU A 368 -10.94 -14.45 -20.24
CA GLU A 368 -10.87 -15.76 -19.62
C GLU A 368 -10.85 -15.63 -18.10
N GLY A 369 -11.50 -16.56 -17.40
CA GLY A 369 -11.52 -16.59 -15.92
C GLY A 369 -12.71 -15.84 -15.31
N ASP A 370 -12.86 -15.95 -13.98
CA ASP A 370 -14.04 -15.47 -13.26
C ASP A 370 -13.96 -14.00 -12.83
N SER A 371 -12.75 -13.48 -12.69
CA SER A 371 -12.49 -12.13 -12.19
C SER A 371 -11.13 -11.62 -12.64
N ILE A 372 -11.04 -10.32 -12.90
CA ILE A 372 -9.76 -9.63 -13.20
C ILE A 372 -8.74 -9.78 -12.06
N VAL A 373 -9.20 -9.97 -10.82
CA VAL A 373 -8.33 -10.17 -9.63
C VAL A 373 -7.37 -11.36 -9.80
N VAL A 374 -7.83 -12.41 -10.49
CA VAL A 374 -7.05 -13.63 -10.75
C VAL A 374 -6.53 -13.73 -12.18
N ALA A 375 -6.74 -12.69 -12.98
CA ALA A 375 -6.19 -12.61 -14.32
C ALA A 375 -4.65 -12.56 -14.29
N LYS A 376 -4.03 -13.01 -15.36
CA LYS A 376 -2.58 -12.92 -15.52
C LYS A 376 -2.17 -11.46 -15.71
N TRP A 377 -1.00 -11.11 -15.16
CA TRP A 377 -0.41 -9.80 -15.42
C TRP A 377 -0.12 -9.63 -16.92
N PRO A 378 -0.48 -8.48 -17.52
CA PRO A 378 -0.32 -8.25 -18.94
C PRO A 378 1.14 -8.31 -19.39
N GLU A 379 1.35 -8.92 -20.54
CA GLU A 379 2.64 -8.98 -21.21
C GLU A 379 2.67 -8.07 -22.46
N ALA A 380 3.87 -7.77 -22.93
CA ALA A 380 4.05 -7.06 -24.18
C ALA A 380 3.47 -7.87 -25.37
N LEU A 381 2.78 -7.18 -26.26
CA LEU A 381 2.27 -7.76 -27.50
C LEU A 381 3.45 -7.97 -28.48
N LYS A 382 3.59 -9.20 -28.98
CA LYS A 382 4.69 -9.61 -29.86
C LYS A 382 4.26 -9.51 -31.33
N PHE A 383 4.64 -8.40 -31.95
CA PHE A 383 4.51 -8.20 -33.38
C PHE A 383 5.83 -7.69 -33.95
N ASP A 384 6.15 -8.12 -35.18
CA ASP A 384 7.36 -7.68 -35.88
C ASP A 384 7.20 -6.26 -36.48
N ASN A 385 8.31 -5.61 -36.78
CA ASN A 385 8.37 -4.34 -37.54
C ASN A 385 7.67 -3.14 -36.89
N LEU A 386 7.66 -3.03 -35.58
CA LEU A 386 7.10 -1.86 -34.86
C LEU A 386 8.05 -0.67 -34.77
N GLU A 387 9.31 -0.83 -35.16
CA GLU A 387 10.36 0.19 -35.01
C GLU A 387 10.08 1.45 -35.84
N GLY A 388 10.23 2.62 -35.21
CA GLY A 388 10.06 3.92 -35.87
C GLY A 388 8.64 4.46 -35.96
N ALA A 389 7.61 3.65 -35.70
CA ALA A 389 6.20 4.08 -35.76
C ALA A 389 5.90 5.19 -34.74
N ALA A 390 6.42 5.07 -33.50
CA ALA A 390 6.22 6.09 -32.47
C ALA A 390 6.74 7.45 -32.90
N ARG A 391 7.94 7.53 -33.46
CA ARG A 391 8.53 8.80 -33.91
C ARG A 391 7.73 9.44 -35.06
N GLN A 392 7.25 8.65 -36.01
CA GLN A 392 6.47 9.17 -37.14
C GLN A 392 5.11 9.71 -36.63
N MET A 393 4.43 8.98 -35.74
CA MET A 393 3.19 9.45 -35.13
C MET A 393 3.38 10.69 -34.28
N GLU A 394 4.44 10.79 -33.49
CA GLU A 394 4.75 11.98 -32.68
C GLU A 394 4.91 13.23 -33.56
N VAL A 395 5.61 13.15 -34.69
CA VAL A 395 5.74 14.25 -35.66
C VAL A 395 4.37 14.68 -36.20
N MET A 396 3.48 13.71 -36.54
CA MET A 396 2.14 14.01 -37.01
C MET A 396 1.29 14.65 -35.91
N MET A 397 1.34 14.11 -34.69
CA MET A 397 0.62 14.64 -33.53
C MET A 397 1.05 16.06 -33.18
N ASP A 398 2.35 16.35 -33.21
CA ASP A 398 2.88 17.68 -32.93
C ASP A 398 2.50 18.68 -34.04
N ALA A 399 2.48 18.28 -35.31
CA ALA A 399 1.95 19.10 -36.38
C ALA A 399 0.47 19.45 -36.19
N ILE A 400 -0.36 18.46 -35.79
CA ILE A 400 -1.78 18.67 -35.51
C ILE A 400 -1.98 19.61 -34.31
N LYS A 401 -1.20 19.42 -33.21
CA LYS A 401 -1.24 20.32 -32.05
C LYS A 401 -0.83 21.76 -32.41
N GLY A 402 0.18 21.89 -33.27
CA GLY A 402 0.64 23.21 -33.73
C GLY A 402 -0.35 23.96 -34.63
N ILE A 403 -1.29 23.25 -35.28
CA ILE A 403 -2.35 23.82 -36.12
C ILE A 403 -3.55 24.25 -35.25
N ARG A 404 -3.85 23.54 -34.17
CA ARG A 404 -4.94 23.86 -33.21
C ARG A 404 -4.56 25.06 -32.32
#